data_014f9f5160c2de1dc6e7fe7a42fe446f
#
_entry.id   014f9f5160c2de1dc6e7fe7a42fe446f
#
_cell.length_a   1.000
_cell.length_b   1.000
_cell.length_c   1.000
_cell.angle_alpha   90.00
_cell.angle_beta   90.00
_cell.angle_gamma   90.00
#
_symmetry.space_group_name_H-M   'P 1'
#
loop_
_entity.id
_entity.type
_entity.pdbx_description
1 polymer ?
#
loop_
_entity_poly.entity_id
_entity_poly.type
_entity_poly.pdbx_seq_one_letter_code
_entity_poly.pdbx_strand_id
1 'polypeptide(L)'
;AGREIVCFSISAGMSTSGNVMRLAAEELGASDRIKVIDSANLSTGIGLLVVEAAIMAKNNRTASQIVSEIERLKPNVRASFVVDTLTYLYRGGRCNAVAAMAGGILKLHPRIVVENGAMNASKKYRGKINSVIMDYVKDMEKDLKNARPERVFITHSGCKQETVEKVRAYLEELGVFDEILETRAGGVISSHCGPGTLGVLYIAKS
;
A
#
# COMPACT_ATOMS: atom_id res chain seq x y z
N ALA A 1 -20.06 14.93 -21.29
CA ALA A 1 -18.95 15.60 -21.97
C ALA A 1 -17.81 14.64 -22.38
N GLY A 2 -18.08 13.46 -22.98
CA GLY A 2 -17.09 12.65 -23.71
C GLY A 2 -15.81 12.20 -22.96
N ARG A 3 -15.74 12.35 -21.63
CA ARG A 3 -14.57 11.95 -20.84
C ARG A 3 -14.70 10.51 -20.37
N GLU A 4 -13.60 9.77 -20.40
CA GLU A 4 -13.48 8.46 -19.77
C GLU A 4 -13.00 8.63 -18.31
N ILE A 5 -13.32 7.66 -17.46
CA ILE A 5 -12.96 7.63 -16.05
C ILE A 5 -12.21 6.34 -15.76
N VAL A 6 -11.06 6.43 -15.10
CA VAL A 6 -10.35 5.27 -14.55
C VAL A 6 -10.45 5.34 -13.02
N CYS A 7 -11.12 4.37 -12.43
CA CYS A 7 -11.30 4.25 -10.99
C CYS A 7 -10.37 3.17 -10.43
N PHE A 8 -9.86 3.38 -9.24
CA PHE A 8 -9.06 2.39 -8.52
C PHE A 8 -9.78 1.96 -7.24
N SER A 9 -9.83 0.68 -7.01
CA SER A 9 -10.33 0.14 -5.74
C SER A 9 -9.22 -0.50 -4.92
N ILE A 10 -9.43 -0.56 -3.61
CA ILE A 10 -8.71 -1.48 -2.75
C ILE A 10 -8.92 -2.91 -3.27
N SER A 11 -7.98 -3.81 -2.97
CA SER A 11 -8.08 -5.22 -3.34
C SER A 11 -9.46 -5.82 -3.08
N ALA A 12 -9.98 -6.56 -4.04
CA ALA A 12 -11.23 -7.32 -3.92
C ALA A 12 -11.16 -8.38 -2.79
N GLY A 13 -9.96 -8.86 -2.45
CA GLY A 13 -9.73 -9.73 -1.30
C GLY A 13 -9.91 -9.04 0.07
N MET A 14 -9.97 -7.70 0.10
CA MET A 14 -10.11 -6.92 1.34
C MET A 14 -11.44 -6.17 1.44
N SER A 15 -12.08 -5.85 0.30
CA SER A 15 -13.32 -5.05 0.27
C SER A 15 -14.10 -5.29 -1.02
N THR A 16 -15.41 -5.15 -0.95
CA THR A 16 -16.31 -5.19 -2.10
C THR A 16 -16.42 -3.85 -2.85
N SER A 17 -15.65 -2.83 -2.47
CA SER A 17 -15.74 -1.47 -3.03
C SER A 17 -15.61 -1.44 -4.56
N GLY A 18 -14.73 -2.25 -5.14
CA GLY A 18 -14.57 -2.35 -6.59
C GLY A 18 -15.83 -2.88 -7.29
N ASN A 19 -16.51 -3.86 -6.69
CA ASN A 19 -17.77 -4.39 -7.22
C ASN A 19 -18.87 -3.33 -7.18
N VAL A 20 -18.98 -2.58 -6.09
CA VAL A 20 -19.96 -1.48 -5.98
C VAL A 20 -19.70 -0.42 -7.06
N MET A 21 -18.45 -0.06 -7.34
CA MET A 21 -18.11 0.87 -8.42
C MET A 21 -18.54 0.34 -9.81
N ARG A 22 -18.35 -0.98 -10.06
CA ARG A 22 -18.78 -1.59 -11.34
C ARG A 22 -20.28 -1.59 -11.48
N LEU A 23 -20.99 -2.02 -10.45
CA LEU A 23 -22.48 -2.00 -10.44
C LEU A 23 -23.02 -0.59 -10.67
N ALA A 24 -22.45 0.42 -10.02
CA ALA A 24 -22.85 1.81 -10.25
C ALA A 24 -22.60 2.27 -11.70
N ALA A 25 -21.49 1.84 -12.31
CA ALA A 25 -21.21 2.14 -13.72
C ALA A 25 -22.22 1.47 -14.67
N GLU A 26 -22.64 0.23 -14.36
CA GLU A 26 -23.65 -0.52 -15.10
C GLU A 26 -25.03 0.16 -14.98
N GLU A 27 -25.47 0.50 -13.77
CA GLU A 27 -26.75 1.19 -13.52
C GLU A 27 -26.84 2.54 -14.24
N LEU A 28 -25.70 3.24 -14.38
CA LEU A 28 -25.59 4.49 -15.12
C LEU A 28 -25.50 4.31 -16.64
N GLY A 29 -25.47 3.07 -17.14
CA GLY A 29 -25.23 2.77 -18.57
C GLY A 29 -23.88 3.32 -19.09
N ALA A 30 -22.87 3.37 -18.22
CA ALA A 30 -21.57 4.02 -18.50
C ALA A 30 -20.36 3.09 -18.40
N SER A 31 -20.55 1.77 -18.44
CA SER A 31 -19.50 0.78 -18.29
C SER A 31 -18.45 0.83 -19.41
N ASP A 32 -18.81 1.34 -20.57
CA ASP A 32 -17.89 1.62 -21.68
C ASP A 32 -16.90 2.75 -21.36
N ARG A 33 -17.34 3.76 -20.59
CA ARG A 33 -16.57 4.97 -20.24
C ARG A 33 -15.93 4.92 -18.86
N ILE A 34 -16.38 4.04 -17.97
CA ILE A 34 -15.87 3.91 -16.60
C ILE A 34 -15.12 2.59 -16.46
N LYS A 35 -13.81 2.68 -16.29
CA LYS A 35 -12.94 1.52 -16.08
C LYS A 35 -12.59 1.41 -14.60
N VAL A 36 -12.92 0.28 -13.98
CA VAL A 36 -12.64 0.02 -12.56
C VAL A 36 -11.53 -1.02 -12.43
N ILE A 37 -10.39 -0.58 -11.91
CA ILE A 37 -9.21 -1.40 -11.66
C ILE A 37 -9.22 -1.87 -10.21
N ASP A 38 -9.16 -3.18 -10.00
CA ASP A 38 -8.77 -3.76 -8.72
C ASP A 38 -7.26 -3.61 -8.57
N SER A 39 -6.81 -2.82 -7.62
CA SER A 39 -5.38 -2.59 -7.40
C SER A 39 -4.63 -3.81 -6.88
N ALA A 40 -5.34 -4.84 -6.39
CA ALA A 40 -4.78 -5.94 -5.59
C ALA A 40 -3.93 -5.44 -4.41
N ASN A 41 -4.19 -4.23 -3.92
CA ASN A 41 -3.38 -3.53 -2.94
C ASN A 41 -4.25 -2.69 -1.99
N LEU A 42 -3.60 -1.97 -1.06
CA LEU A 42 -4.24 -1.05 -0.13
C LEU A 42 -3.43 0.25 -0.02
N SER A 43 -4.04 1.29 0.59
CA SER A 43 -3.38 2.56 0.95
C SER A 43 -2.58 3.16 -0.21
N THR A 44 -1.35 3.58 0.04
CA THR A 44 -0.46 4.16 -1.00
C THR A 44 0.10 3.13 -1.98
N GLY A 45 -0.10 1.83 -1.77
CA GLY A 45 0.06 0.83 -2.85
C GLY A 45 -0.91 1.09 -4.00
N ILE A 46 -2.16 1.50 -3.70
CA ILE A 46 -3.10 2.03 -4.70
C ILE A 46 -2.57 3.38 -5.22
N GLY A 47 -2.08 4.24 -4.31
CA GLY A 47 -1.55 5.56 -4.63
C GLY A 47 -0.44 5.52 -5.68
N LEU A 48 0.48 4.56 -5.60
CA LEU A 48 1.52 4.34 -6.61
C LEU A 48 0.91 4.15 -8.01
N LEU A 49 -0.09 3.27 -8.14
CA LEU A 49 -0.76 3.02 -9.42
C LEU A 49 -1.57 4.23 -9.91
N VAL A 50 -2.21 4.97 -8.99
CA VAL A 50 -2.96 6.19 -9.31
C VAL A 50 -2.03 7.27 -9.86
N VAL A 51 -0.85 7.47 -9.27
CA VAL A 51 0.13 8.46 -9.75
C VAL A 51 0.63 8.07 -11.15
N GLU A 52 0.95 6.79 -11.39
CA GLU A 52 1.35 6.32 -12.73
C GLU A 52 0.23 6.56 -13.76
N ALA A 53 -1.01 6.24 -13.42
CA ALA A 53 -2.17 6.50 -14.29
C ALA A 53 -2.36 7.99 -14.57
N ALA A 54 -2.18 8.86 -13.57
CA ALA A 54 -2.29 10.31 -13.73
C ALA A 54 -1.19 10.87 -14.66
N ILE A 55 0.04 10.36 -14.52
CA ILE A 55 1.15 10.74 -15.43
C ILE A 55 0.82 10.32 -16.86
N MET A 56 0.33 9.09 -17.07
CA MET A 56 -0.08 8.62 -18.40
C MET A 56 -1.22 9.46 -18.99
N ALA A 57 -2.23 9.80 -18.19
CA ALA A 57 -3.34 10.65 -18.61
C ALA A 57 -2.85 12.06 -19.01
N LYS A 58 -1.93 12.64 -18.24
CA LYS A 58 -1.27 13.93 -18.58
C LYS A 58 -0.52 13.85 -19.92
N ASN A 59 0.00 12.66 -20.25
CA ASN A 59 0.69 12.39 -21.52
C ASN A 59 -0.28 11.91 -22.63
N ASN A 60 -1.57 12.23 -22.52
CA ASN A 60 -2.62 11.94 -23.51
C ASN A 60 -2.80 10.44 -23.82
N ARG A 61 -2.49 9.55 -22.90
CA ARG A 61 -2.85 8.13 -23.05
C ARG A 61 -4.35 7.93 -22.88
N THR A 62 -4.93 7.05 -23.68
CA THR A 62 -6.35 6.66 -23.54
C THR A 62 -6.58 5.84 -22.28
N ALA A 63 -7.83 5.79 -21.79
CA ALA A 63 -8.18 4.97 -20.64
C ALA A 63 -7.80 3.48 -20.85
N SER A 64 -7.99 2.94 -22.02
CA SER A 64 -7.62 1.57 -22.35
C SER A 64 -6.10 1.32 -22.29
N GLN A 65 -5.29 2.27 -22.76
CA GLN A 65 -3.83 2.19 -22.63
C GLN A 65 -3.38 2.28 -21.17
N ILE A 66 -4.02 3.17 -20.38
CA ILE A 66 -3.75 3.30 -18.95
C ILE A 66 -4.08 1.99 -18.23
N VAL A 67 -5.27 1.44 -18.45
CA VAL A 67 -5.67 0.16 -17.84
C VAL A 67 -4.67 -0.94 -18.15
N SER A 68 -4.29 -1.11 -19.41
CA SER A 68 -3.33 -2.13 -19.83
C SER A 68 -1.98 -2.00 -19.13
N GLU A 69 -1.45 -0.79 -19.05
CA GLU A 69 -0.16 -0.54 -18.39
C GLU A 69 -0.24 -0.72 -16.88
N ILE A 70 -1.32 -0.27 -16.25
CA ILE A 70 -1.54 -0.46 -14.81
C ILE A 70 -1.66 -1.95 -14.45
N GLU A 71 -2.37 -2.74 -15.26
CA GLU A 71 -2.46 -4.20 -15.04
C GLU A 71 -1.07 -4.87 -15.13
N ARG A 72 -0.18 -4.38 -16.01
CA ARG A 72 1.20 -4.84 -16.12
C ARG A 72 2.07 -4.42 -14.93
N LEU A 73 1.85 -3.21 -14.39
CA LEU A 73 2.61 -2.68 -13.24
C LEU A 73 2.16 -3.28 -11.90
N LYS A 74 0.89 -3.58 -11.77
CA LYS A 74 0.24 -4.03 -10.53
C LYS A 74 1.00 -5.16 -9.80
N PRO A 75 1.50 -6.21 -10.46
CA PRO A 75 2.27 -7.26 -9.79
C PRO A 75 3.61 -6.79 -9.19
N ASN A 76 4.12 -5.64 -9.61
CA ASN A 76 5.38 -5.09 -9.14
C ASN A 76 5.25 -4.13 -7.96
N VAL A 77 4.02 -3.77 -7.57
CA VAL A 77 3.81 -2.97 -6.35
C VAL A 77 4.19 -3.78 -5.13
N ARG A 78 5.06 -3.22 -4.31
CA ARG A 78 5.48 -3.78 -3.02
C ARG A 78 4.90 -2.92 -1.92
N ALA A 79 4.01 -3.52 -1.15
CA ALA A 79 3.40 -2.89 0.01
C ALA A 79 3.64 -3.76 1.24
N SER A 80 4.30 -3.19 2.23
CA SER A 80 4.44 -3.82 3.54
C SER A 80 4.45 -2.77 4.64
N PHE A 81 4.16 -3.20 5.86
CA PHE A 81 4.13 -2.33 7.01
C PHE A 81 4.34 -3.14 8.29
N VAL A 82 4.77 -2.47 9.36
CA VAL A 82 4.81 -3.03 10.71
C VAL A 82 3.74 -2.36 11.57
N VAL A 83 3.15 -3.14 12.47
CA VAL A 83 2.11 -2.68 13.40
C VAL A 83 2.60 -2.75 14.84
N ASP A 84 2.13 -1.82 15.68
CA ASP A 84 2.46 -1.85 17.11
C ASP A 84 1.75 -3.01 17.82
N THR A 85 0.51 -3.30 17.43
CA THR A 85 -0.28 -4.42 17.98
C THR A 85 -1.14 -5.06 16.91
N LEU A 86 -1.35 -6.38 17.05
CA LEU A 86 -2.26 -7.14 16.18
C LEU A 86 -3.74 -6.90 16.46
N THR A 87 -4.07 -6.25 17.56
CA THR A 87 -5.46 -6.07 18.03
C THR A 87 -6.36 -5.45 16.98
N TYR A 88 -5.89 -4.41 16.29
CA TYR A 88 -6.68 -3.70 15.28
C TYR A 88 -6.90 -4.55 14.03
N LEU A 89 -5.86 -5.21 13.53
CA LEU A 89 -5.97 -6.13 12.39
C LEU A 89 -6.88 -7.32 12.69
N TYR A 90 -6.79 -7.88 13.91
CA TYR A 90 -7.66 -8.95 14.36
C TYR A 90 -9.13 -8.50 14.38
N ARG A 91 -9.42 -7.38 15.03
CA ARG A 91 -10.78 -6.80 15.07
C ARG A 91 -11.30 -6.43 13.69
N GLY A 92 -10.42 -5.99 12.81
CA GLY A 92 -10.75 -5.64 11.43
C GLY A 92 -11.12 -6.84 10.56
N GLY A 93 -10.67 -8.06 10.89
CA GLY A 93 -10.98 -9.30 10.18
C GLY A 93 -10.48 -9.38 8.74
N ARG A 94 -9.52 -8.53 8.32
CA ARG A 94 -8.97 -8.48 6.96
C ARG A 94 -7.59 -9.10 6.81
N CYS A 95 -7.08 -9.71 7.88
CA CYS A 95 -5.80 -10.42 7.87
C CYS A 95 -5.95 -11.78 8.54
N ASN A 96 -6.22 -12.80 7.77
CA ASN A 96 -6.44 -14.17 8.27
C ASN A 96 -5.21 -14.75 9.00
N ALA A 97 -4.00 -14.37 8.54
CA ALA A 97 -2.76 -14.80 9.18
C ALA A 97 -2.60 -14.25 10.60
N VAL A 98 -3.27 -13.16 10.96
CA VAL A 98 -3.24 -12.55 12.29
C VAL A 98 -4.10 -13.34 13.29
N ALA A 99 -5.20 -13.97 12.85
CA ALA A 99 -6.05 -14.79 13.70
C ALA A 99 -5.26 -15.95 14.32
N ALA A 100 -4.35 -16.56 13.56
CA ALA A 100 -3.48 -17.64 14.05
C ALA A 100 -2.39 -17.14 15.01
N MET A 101 -2.08 -15.83 15.02
CA MET A 101 -1.03 -15.23 15.85
C MET A 101 -1.57 -14.56 17.11
N ALA A 102 -2.89 -14.33 17.21
CA ALA A 102 -3.52 -13.62 18.33
C ALA A 102 -3.49 -14.38 19.67
N GLY A 103 -3.03 -15.62 19.66
CA GLY A 103 -3.09 -16.55 20.81
C GLY A 103 -1.98 -16.44 21.85
N GLY A 104 -1.12 -15.39 21.87
CA GLY A 104 -0.33 -15.36 23.06
C GLY A 104 1.07 -14.81 23.15
N ILE A 105 1.54 -13.90 22.32
CA ILE A 105 2.86 -13.31 22.57
C ILE A 105 2.77 -11.78 22.64
N LEU A 106 2.76 -11.28 23.87
CA LEU A 106 2.93 -9.86 24.20
C LEU A 106 4.25 -9.33 23.57
N LYS A 107 4.18 -8.16 22.95
CA LYS A 107 5.33 -7.41 22.39
C LYS A 107 5.98 -7.96 21.11
N LEU A 108 5.22 -8.63 20.25
CA LEU A 108 5.66 -8.92 18.91
C LEU A 108 5.05 -7.92 17.90
N HIS A 109 5.89 -7.38 17.06
CA HIS A 109 5.51 -6.47 15.98
C HIS A 109 5.68 -7.20 14.64
N PRO A 110 4.61 -7.70 14.02
CA PRO A 110 4.75 -8.39 12.75
C PRO A 110 4.91 -7.40 11.60
N ARG A 111 5.74 -7.77 10.62
CA ARG A 111 5.68 -7.21 9.28
C ARG A 111 4.52 -7.88 8.55
N ILE A 112 3.62 -7.05 8.06
CA ILE A 112 2.55 -7.45 7.16
C ILE A 112 2.99 -7.10 5.74
N VAL A 113 2.81 -8.04 4.81
CA VAL A 113 3.05 -7.84 3.38
C VAL A 113 1.73 -8.01 2.63
N VAL A 114 1.59 -7.27 1.53
CA VAL A 114 0.45 -7.44 0.61
C VAL A 114 0.93 -8.24 -0.59
N GLU A 115 0.37 -9.42 -0.75
CA GLU A 115 0.70 -10.36 -1.81
C GLU A 115 -0.57 -10.96 -2.39
N ASN A 116 -0.70 -10.95 -3.70
CA ASN A 116 -1.88 -11.48 -4.42
C ASN A 116 -3.20 -10.91 -3.90
N GLY A 117 -3.22 -9.63 -3.54
CA GLY A 117 -4.41 -8.96 -3.06
C GLY A 117 -4.79 -9.26 -1.61
N ALA A 118 -3.98 -9.99 -0.85
CA ALA A 118 -4.23 -10.36 0.55
C ALA A 118 -3.10 -9.88 1.48
N MET A 119 -3.43 -9.69 2.75
CA MET A 119 -2.44 -9.36 3.80
C MET A 119 -1.93 -10.64 4.47
N ASN A 120 -0.61 -10.81 4.48
CA ASN A 120 0.09 -11.93 5.09
C ASN A 120 1.12 -11.45 6.11
N ALA A 121 1.29 -12.18 7.22
CA ALA A 121 2.38 -11.93 8.15
C ALA A 121 3.66 -12.61 7.64
N SER A 122 4.77 -11.86 7.53
CA SER A 122 6.03 -12.39 6.99
C SER A 122 7.12 -12.53 8.06
N LYS A 123 7.47 -11.47 8.76
CA LYS A 123 8.53 -11.44 9.78
C LYS A 123 7.99 -10.88 11.09
N LYS A 124 8.58 -11.28 12.20
CA LYS A 124 8.22 -10.81 13.55
C LYS A 124 9.42 -10.09 14.16
N TYR A 125 9.18 -8.91 14.71
CA TYR A 125 10.19 -8.13 15.42
C TYR A 125 9.85 -8.06 16.92
N ARG A 126 10.86 -7.81 17.73
CA ARG A 126 10.74 -7.60 19.18
C ARG A 126 11.39 -6.27 19.55
N GLY A 127 10.79 -5.55 20.48
CA GLY A 127 11.37 -4.31 21.01
C GLY A 127 10.37 -3.18 21.07
N LYS A 128 10.87 -1.94 21.15
CA LYS A 128 10.03 -0.75 21.08
C LYS A 128 9.68 -0.48 19.62
N ILE A 129 8.45 -0.11 19.34
CA ILE A 129 7.94 0.07 17.96
C ILE A 129 8.82 1.01 17.10
N ASN A 130 9.35 2.08 17.67
CA ASN A 130 10.22 3.01 16.94
C ASN A 130 11.54 2.34 16.46
N SER A 131 12.12 1.44 17.29
CA SER A 131 13.31 0.67 16.89
C SER A 131 12.93 -0.40 15.86
N VAL A 132 11.81 -1.07 16.06
CA VAL A 132 11.27 -2.08 15.14
C VAL A 132 11.01 -1.49 13.75
N ILE A 133 10.49 -0.27 13.66
CA ILE A 133 10.29 0.42 12.37
C ILE A 133 11.63 0.55 11.63
N MET A 134 12.70 0.94 12.32
CA MET A 134 14.03 1.06 11.69
C MET A 134 14.60 -0.30 11.26
N ASP A 135 14.45 -1.33 12.09
CA ASP A 135 14.88 -2.69 11.76
C ASP A 135 14.13 -3.21 10.53
N TYR A 136 12.81 -2.96 10.47
CA TYR A 136 11.98 -3.31 9.32
C TYR A 136 12.44 -2.64 8.03
N VAL A 137 12.73 -1.33 8.06
CA VAL A 137 13.16 -0.60 6.86
C VAL A 137 14.53 -1.06 6.40
N LYS A 138 15.47 -1.30 7.33
CA LYS A 138 16.80 -1.85 7.03
C LYS A 138 16.73 -3.25 6.43
N ASP A 139 15.84 -4.10 6.93
CA ASP A 139 15.63 -5.44 6.36
C ASP A 139 15.16 -5.41 4.89
N MET A 140 14.58 -4.30 4.46
CA MET A 140 14.13 -4.12 3.07
C MET A 140 15.23 -3.58 2.14
N GLU A 141 16.43 -3.28 2.62
CA GLU A 141 17.48 -2.59 1.86
C GLU A 141 17.76 -3.23 0.50
N LYS A 142 17.87 -4.56 0.46
CA LYS A 142 18.12 -5.30 -0.79
C LYS A 142 17.00 -5.10 -1.79
N ASP A 143 15.75 -5.14 -1.31
CA ASP A 143 14.57 -4.99 -2.15
C ASP A 143 14.40 -3.53 -2.60
N LEU A 144 14.68 -2.57 -1.70
CA LEU A 144 14.65 -1.13 -1.99
C LEU A 144 15.69 -0.75 -3.06
N LYS A 145 16.89 -1.33 -3.01
CA LYS A 145 17.93 -1.14 -4.06
C LYS A 145 17.51 -1.67 -5.43
N ASN A 146 16.56 -2.60 -5.47
CA ASN A 146 15.96 -3.12 -6.71
C ASN A 146 14.60 -2.46 -7.04
N ALA A 147 14.27 -1.35 -6.42
CA ALA A 147 13.05 -0.58 -6.71
C ALA A 147 13.23 0.30 -7.95
N ARG A 148 12.10 0.65 -8.58
CA ARG A 148 12.06 1.74 -9.55
C ARG A 148 12.40 3.06 -8.85
N PRO A 149 13.21 3.94 -9.46
CA PRO A 149 13.74 5.12 -8.77
C PRO A 149 12.72 6.25 -8.59
N GLU A 150 11.63 6.27 -9.35
CA GLU A 150 10.78 7.45 -9.44
C GLU A 150 10.20 7.86 -8.09
N ARG A 151 9.75 6.90 -7.25
CA ARG A 151 9.19 7.26 -5.94
C ARG A 151 9.06 6.11 -4.95
N VAL A 152 9.08 6.48 -3.67
CA VAL A 152 8.71 5.63 -2.53
C VAL A 152 7.77 6.38 -1.59
N PHE A 153 6.80 5.68 -1.02
CA PHE A 153 5.93 6.22 0.02
C PHE A 153 6.34 5.74 1.40
N ILE A 154 6.45 6.66 2.34
CA ILE A 154 6.41 6.41 3.77
C ILE A 154 4.97 6.70 4.21
N THR A 155 4.22 5.67 4.56
CA THR A 155 2.82 5.81 4.98
C THR A 155 2.67 5.39 6.42
N HIS A 156 2.13 6.25 7.29
CA HIS A 156 2.04 5.96 8.71
C HIS A 156 0.69 6.33 9.34
N SER A 157 0.37 5.70 10.47
CA SER A 157 -0.80 5.96 11.29
C SER A 157 -0.35 6.45 12.66
N GLY A 158 -0.13 7.77 12.79
CA GLY A 158 0.22 8.40 14.06
C GLY A 158 1.57 7.99 14.66
N CYS A 159 2.58 7.73 13.83
CA CYS A 159 3.96 7.56 14.29
C CYS A 159 4.54 8.87 14.81
N LYS A 160 5.53 8.78 15.71
CA LYS A 160 6.30 9.95 16.13
C LYS A 160 7.06 10.52 14.93
N GLN A 161 7.04 11.84 14.80
CA GLN A 161 7.70 12.54 13.68
C GLN A 161 9.19 12.19 13.59
N GLU A 162 9.89 12.15 14.73
CA GLU A 162 11.29 11.72 14.80
C GLU A 162 11.55 10.34 14.16
N THR A 163 10.61 9.40 14.30
CA THR A 163 10.73 8.06 13.69
C THR A 163 10.55 8.13 12.18
N VAL A 164 9.58 8.92 11.71
CA VAL A 164 9.33 9.12 10.27
C VAL A 164 10.53 9.80 9.61
N GLU A 165 11.11 10.80 10.27
CA GLU A 165 12.32 11.49 9.80
C GLU A 165 13.53 10.57 9.71
N LYS A 166 13.72 9.67 10.67
CA LYS A 166 14.78 8.65 10.61
C LYS A 166 14.60 7.68 9.44
N VAL A 167 13.37 7.27 9.16
CA VAL A 167 13.06 6.43 7.98
C VAL A 167 13.34 7.20 6.70
N ARG A 168 12.92 8.46 6.61
CA ARG A 168 13.20 9.32 5.47
C ARG A 168 14.71 9.47 5.24
N ALA A 169 15.47 9.84 6.28
CA ALA A 169 16.92 10.01 6.19
C ALA A 169 17.62 8.72 5.71
N TYR A 170 17.17 7.55 6.18
CA TYR A 170 17.71 6.28 5.73
C TYR A 170 17.42 6.03 4.24
N LEU A 171 16.20 6.33 3.76
CA LEU A 171 15.85 6.19 2.34
C LEU A 171 16.61 7.19 1.46
N GLU A 172 16.88 8.39 1.96
CA GLU A 172 17.73 9.40 1.31
C GLU A 172 19.19 8.92 1.21
N GLU A 173 19.73 8.33 2.30
CA GLU A 173 21.09 7.76 2.32
C GLU A 173 21.26 6.59 1.33
N LEU A 174 20.21 5.79 1.09
CA LEU A 174 20.21 4.74 0.08
C LEU A 174 20.42 5.28 -1.35
N GLY A 175 20.04 6.53 -1.60
CA GLY A 175 20.26 7.20 -2.88
C GLY A 175 19.55 6.57 -4.07
N VAL A 176 18.42 5.88 -3.84
CA VAL A 176 17.69 5.12 -4.88
C VAL A 176 16.56 5.94 -5.48
N PHE A 177 15.86 6.76 -4.67
CA PHE A 177 14.59 7.36 -5.03
C PHE A 177 14.70 8.85 -5.36
N ASP A 178 14.08 9.25 -6.47
CA ASP A 178 13.95 10.65 -6.86
C ASP A 178 12.96 11.40 -5.96
N GLU A 179 11.88 10.71 -5.52
CA GLU A 179 10.87 11.26 -4.64
C GLU A 179 10.61 10.34 -3.44
N ILE A 180 10.76 10.89 -2.22
CA ILE A 180 10.37 10.22 -0.97
C ILE A 180 9.16 10.95 -0.39
N LEU A 181 7.98 10.36 -0.54
CA LEU A 181 6.70 10.96 -0.20
C LEU A 181 6.19 10.43 1.14
N GLU A 182 5.89 11.34 2.05
CA GLU A 182 5.27 11.02 3.34
C GLU A 182 3.76 11.22 3.26
N THR A 183 3.01 10.22 3.76
CA THR A 183 1.55 10.30 3.83
C THR A 183 1.05 9.77 5.17
N ARG A 184 -0.08 10.32 5.62
CA ARG A 184 -0.85 9.75 6.73
C ARG A 184 -1.92 8.83 6.20
N ALA A 185 -2.03 7.64 6.78
CA ALA A 185 -3.08 6.69 6.45
C ALA A 185 -4.47 7.29 6.77
N GLY A 186 -5.41 7.14 5.84
CA GLY A 186 -6.80 7.55 6.06
C GLY A 186 -7.48 6.78 7.18
N GLY A 187 -8.64 7.26 7.64
CA GLY A 187 -9.35 6.73 8.81
C GLY A 187 -9.64 5.23 8.74
N VAL A 188 -10.04 4.72 7.57
CA VAL A 188 -10.32 3.29 7.37
C VAL A 188 -9.05 2.45 7.56
N ILE A 189 -7.94 2.83 6.94
CA ILE A 189 -6.66 2.12 7.09
C ILE A 189 -6.17 2.20 8.54
N SER A 190 -6.22 3.39 9.15
CA SER A 190 -5.80 3.60 10.53
C SER A 190 -6.61 2.79 11.54
N SER A 191 -7.93 2.63 11.33
CA SER A 191 -8.79 1.81 12.21
C SER A 191 -8.45 0.32 12.15
N HIS A 192 -7.95 -0.17 11.00
CA HIS A 192 -7.54 -1.56 10.84
C HIS A 192 -6.09 -1.83 11.27
N CYS A 193 -5.20 -0.86 11.12
CA CYS A 193 -3.78 -1.05 11.43
C CYS A 193 -3.39 -0.54 12.83
N GLY A 194 -4.14 0.43 13.35
CA GLY A 194 -3.86 1.05 14.64
C GLY A 194 -2.77 2.13 14.59
N PRO A 195 -2.63 2.90 15.69
CA PRO A 195 -1.58 3.89 15.83
C PRO A 195 -0.19 3.24 15.87
N GLY A 196 0.84 4.00 15.48
CA GLY A 196 2.23 3.51 15.47
C GLY A 196 2.56 2.60 14.29
N THR A 197 1.64 2.36 13.36
CA THR A 197 1.89 1.61 12.13
C THR A 197 2.65 2.46 11.13
N LEU A 198 3.70 1.89 10.51
CA LEU A 198 4.41 2.50 9.40
C LEU A 198 4.71 1.47 8.32
N GLY A 199 4.48 1.88 7.08
CA GLY A 199 4.77 1.13 5.87
C GLY A 199 5.68 1.88 4.91
N VAL A 200 6.47 1.13 4.14
CA VAL A 200 7.26 1.62 3.01
C VAL A 200 6.75 0.90 1.76
N LEU A 201 6.31 1.69 0.77
CA LEU A 201 5.63 1.18 -0.42
C LEU A 201 6.30 1.75 -1.67
N TYR A 202 6.57 0.88 -2.64
CA TYR A 202 7.30 1.22 -3.86
C TYR A 202 6.93 0.27 -5.01
N ILE A 203 7.40 0.56 -6.23
CA ILE A 203 7.30 -0.35 -7.37
C ILE A 203 8.67 -0.99 -7.58
N ALA A 204 8.74 -2.32 -7.60
CA ALA A 204 9.96 -3.04 -7.92
C ALA A 204 10.29 -2.95 -9.42
N LYS A 205 11.57 -3.06 -9.78
CA LYS A 205 11.97 -3.33 -11.17
C LYS A 205 11.46 -4.70 -11.58
N SER A 206 11.12 -4.82 -12.84
CA SER A 206 10.68 -6.08 -13.47
C SER A 206 11.85 -7.04 -13.64
#